data_6252b559bd4cbfcc86a0fbeb1e0af651
#
_entry.id   6252b559bd4cbfcc86a0fbeb1e0af651
#
_cell.length_a   1.000
_cell.length_b   1.000
_cell.length_c   1.000
_cell.angle_alpha   90.00
_cell.angle_beta   90.00
_cell.angle_gamma   90.00
#
_symmetry.space_group_name_H-M   'P 1'
#
loop_
_entity.id
_entity.type
_entity.pdbx_description
1 polymer ?
#
loop_
_entity_poly.entity_id
_entity_poly.type
_entity_poly.pdbx_seq_one_letter_code
_entity_poly.pdbx_strand_id
1 'polypeptide(L)'
;MQQDEDLFTHQDTLANLHENLPLTDKLEFLHQVIREDFPFIDRVAIALFDEKTEMLKTYTHSTEGNDSPITTYEAPLSSAPSLRTIIEHRRPRLVQNLDIFSHGKHEHTKRVAAKGYKSSYTMPLYQSGTFIGFLFFNSLEEHPFAPQILRQIDIYGHLIALMVINELTAIRTLLAAVRAARNMTHYRDLEAGSHIDRTAHYARLIARELSPSYHITDEQIEHIFLFSPMHDVGKIGIPDNILRKPSKLNTAEFDVMKTHPEKGREIIDSVLEDFS
;
A
#
# COMPACT_ATOMS: atom_id res chain seq x y z
N MET A 1 -24.35 14.06 38.78
CA MET A 1 -24.74 13.81 37.38
C MET A 1 -24.43 15.00 36.46
N GLN A 2 -24.79 16.25 36.78
CA GLN A 2 -24.52 17.43 35.91
C GLN A 2 -23.03 17.81 35.83
N GLN A 3 -22.19 17.46 36.82
CA GLN A 3 -20.74 17.73 36.83
C GLN A 3 -19.93 16.74 35.99
N ASP A 4 -20.46 15.55 35.65
CA ASP A 4 -19.77 14.56 34.83
C ASP A 4 -19.94 14.87 33.32
N GLU A 5 -21.04 15.47 32.91
CA GLU A 5 -21.25 15.85 31.49
C GLU A 5 -20.28 16.94 31.03
N ASP A 6 -19.87 17.84 31.92
CA ASP A 6 -18.92 18.92 31.59
C ASP A 6 -17.47 18.43 31.36
N LEU A 7 -17.15 17.19 31.77
CA LEU A 7 -15.80 16.62 31.60
C LEU A 7 -15.59 16.00 30.21
N PHE A 8 -16.65 15.73 29.46
CA PHE A 8 -16.61 15.02 28.16
C PHE A 8 -17.12 15.92 27.02
N THR A 9 -16.84 17.22 27.08
CA THR A 9 -17.27 18.18 26.06
C THR A 9 -16.39 18.19 24.80
N HIS A 10 -15.15 17.74 24.92
CA HIS A 10 -14.24 17.63 23.79
C HIS A 10 -14.54 16.36 22.97
N GLN A 11 -14.73 16.56 21.66
CA GLN A 11 -14.90 15.48 20.71
C GLN A 11 -13.57 15.23 19.99
N ASP A 12 -13.02 14.02 20.13
CA ASP A 12 -11.81 13.62 19.41
C ASP A 12 -12.10 13.53 17.90
N THR A 13 -11.53 14.44 17.14
CA THR A 13 -11.73 14.52 15.67
C THR A 13 -11.04 13.38 14.93
N LEU A 14 -10.12 12.65 15.57
CA LEU A 14 -9.36 11.56 14.97
C LEU A 14 -9.79 10.16 15.48
N ALA A 15 -10.84 10.07 16.30
CA ALA A 15 -11.30 8.81 16.88
C ALA A 15 -11.55 7.70 15.85
N ASN A 16 -12.03 8.04 14.64
CA ASN A 16 -12.30 7.10 13.56
C ASN A 16 -11.04 6.38 13.03
N LEU A 17 -9.84 6.88 13.32
CA LEU A 17 -8.60 6.19 12.95
C LEU A 17 -8.37 4.89 13.74
N HIS A 18 -9.05 4.73 14.89
CA HIS A 18 -9.00 3.51 15.70
C HIS A 18 -9.91 2.39 15.16
N GLU A 19 -10.84 2.74 14.26
CA GLU A 19 -11.73 1.77 13.65
C GLU A 19 -10.97 0.78 12.75
N ASN A 20 -11.48 -0.44 12.64
CA ASN A 20 -10.93 -1.46 11.74
C ASN A 20 -11.39 -1.19 10.29
N LEU A 21 -10.81 -0.17 9.68
CA LEU A 21 -11.10 0.27 8.32
C LEU A 21 -9.89 0.03 7.40
N PRO A 22 -10.10 -0.17 6.09
CA PRO A 22 -9.05 -0.15 5.09
C PRO A 22 -8.21 1.13 5.16
N LEU A 23 -6.93 1.06 4.77
CA LEU A 23 -6.05 2.23 4.80
C LEU A 23 -6.56 3.35 3.90
N THR A 24 -7.16 3.02 2.75
CA THR A 24 -7.78 4.00 1.85
C THR A 24 -8.85 4.82 2.58
N ASP A 25 -9.77 4.17 3.31
CA ASP A 25 -10.85 4.84 4.04
C ASP A 25 -10.30 5.73 5.17
N LYS A 26 -9.27 5.24 5.88
CA LYS A 26 -8.55 6.05 6.90
C LYS A 26 -7.85 7.25 6.29
N LEU A 27 -7.25 7.09 5.11
CA LEU A 27 -6.60 8.19 4.39
C LEU A 27 -7.62 9.22 3.91
N GLU A 28 -8.77 8.79 3.39
CA GLU A 28 -9.86 9.68 2.99
C GLU A 28 -10.38 10.50 4.17
N PHE A 29 -10.66 9.82 5.28
CA PHE A 29 -11.08 10.48 6.52
C PHE A 29 -10.04 11.52 6.99
N LEU A 30 -8.77 11.13 7.07
CA LEU A 30 -7.70 12.03 7.52
C LEU A 30 -7.48 13.18 6.54
N HIS A 31 -7.64 12.97 5.24
CA HIS A 31 -7.59 14.03 4.24
C HIS A 31 -8.73 15.04 4.44
N GLN A 32 -9.94 14.61 4.79
CA GLN A 32 -11.05 15.52 5.13
C GLN A 32 -10.69 16.36 6.35
N VAL A 33 -10.17 15.77 7.41
CA VAL A 33 -9.71 16.52 8.60
C VAL A 33 -8.61 17.52 8.24
N ILE A 34 -7.63 17.13 7.43
CA ILE A 34 -6.58 18.04 6.94
C ILE A 34 -7.18 19.24 6.18
N ARG A 35 -8.21 19.01 5.38
CA ARG A 35 -8.85 20.06 4.58
C ARG A 35 -9.68 21.06 5.40
N GLU A 36 -10.13 20.70 6.59
CA GLU A 36 -10.75 21.68 7.51
C GLU A 36 -9.80 22.83 7.82
N ASP A 37 -8.51 22.54 8.04
CA ASP A 37 -7.48 23.53 8.33
C ASP A 37 -6.76 24.04 7.06
N PHE A 38 -6.62 23.17 6.05
CA PHE A 38 -5.84 23.39 4.81
C PHE A 38 -6.66 23.03 3.57
N PRO A 39 -7.71 23.83 3.24
CA PRO A 39 -8.64 23.52 2.15
C PRO A 39 -7.97 23.46 0.76
N PHE A 40 -6.76 24.00 0.62
CA PHE A 40 -5.97 23.98 -0.60
C PHE A 40 -5.25 22.62 -0.85
N ILE A 41 -5.28 21.70 0.10
CA ILE A 41 -4.74 20.34 -0.12
C ILE A 41 -5.81 19.52 -0.84
N ASP A 42 -5.66 19.43 -2.17
CA ASP A 42 -6.65 18.78 -3.03
C ASP A 42 -6.42 17.29 -3.18
N ARG A 43 -5.19 16.80 -2.88
CA ARG A 43 -4.85 15.40 -2.97
C ARG A 43 -3.76 15.00 -1.98
N VAL A 44 -3.98 13.88 -1.31
CA VAL A 44 -2.99 13.15 -0.53
C VAL A 44 -2.78 11.79 -1.20
N ALA A 45 -1.53 11.40 -1.47
CA ALA A 45 -1.25 10.15 -2.16
C ALA A 45 0.02 9.47 -1.64
N ILE A 46 0.00 8.15 -1.66
CA ILE A 46 1.09 7.29 -1.23
C ILE A 46 1.56 6.47 -2.42
N ALA A 47 2.88 6.48 -2.66
CA ALA A 47 3.53 5.56 -3.59
C ALA A 47 4.57 4.73 -2.84
N LEU A 48 4.50 3.41 -2.98
CA LEU A 48 5.45 2.47 -2.40
C LEU A 48 6.59 2.18 -3.37
N PHE A 49 7.76 1.94 -2.83
CA PHE A 49 8.95 1.55 -3.56
C PHE A 49 9.19 0.05 -3.44
N ASP A 50 9.28 -0.60 -4.57
CA ASP A 50 9.65 -2.01 -4.68
C ASP A 50 11.16 -2.10 -4.98
N GLU A 51 11.95 -2.49 -3.98
CA GLU A 51 13.40 -2.57 -4.08
C GLU A 51 13.88 -3.60 -5.13
N LYS A 52 13.12 -4.70 -5.35
CA LYS A 52 13.49 -5.74 -6.31
C LYS A 52 13.37 -5.29 -7.75
N THR A 53 12.38 -4.47 -8.05
CA THR A 53 12.09 -3.97 -9.41
C THR A 53 12.52 -2.54 -9.62
N GLU A 54 12.98 -1.85 -8.56
CA GLU A 54 13.28 -0.40 -8.53
C GLU A 54 12.11 0.49 -9.00
N MET A 55 10.88 -0.01 -8.84
CA MET A 55 9.68 0.67 -9.27
C MET A 55 8.99 1.40 -8.12
N LEU A 56 8.53 2.62 -8.41
CA LEU A 56 7.54 3.32 -7.60
C LEU A 56 6.15 2.98 -8.11
N LYS A 57 5.25 2.63 -7.21
CA LYS A 57 3.87 2.21 -7.50
C LYS A 57 2.91 2.97 -6.62
N THR A 58 1.82 3.50 -7.20
CA THR A 58 0.73 4.04 -6.38
C THR A 58 0.19 2.94 -5.48
N TYR A 59 -0.06 3.29 -4.23
CA TYR A 59 -0.62 2.38 -3.23
C TYR A 59 -2.05 2.79 -2.88
N THR A 60 -2.22 4.02 -2.42
CA THR A 60 -3.53 4.60 -2.15
C THR A 60 -3.48 6.11 -2.27
N HIS A 61 -4.63 6.74 -2.41
CA HIS A 61 -4.77 8.20 -2.46
C HIS A 61 -6.16 8.62 -2.02
N SER A 62 -6.25 9.87 -1.59
CA SER A 62 -7.50 10.61 -1.44
C SER A 62 -7.41 11.90 -2.26
N THR A 63 -8.46 12.20 -3.02
CA THR A 63 -8.52 13.35 -3.92
C THR A 63 -9.86 14.03 -3.78
N GLU A 64 -9.87 15.35 -3.69
CA GLU A 64 -11.11 16.11 -3.71
C GLU A 64 -11.77 16.01 -5.09
N GLY A 65 -13.08 15.76 -5.09
CA GLY A 65 -13.85 15.52 -6.32
C GLY A 65 -13.72 14.08 -6.86
N ASN A 66 -14.45 13.81 -7.96
CA ASN A 66 -14.58 12.46 -8.54
C ASN A 66 -13.46 12.09 -9.53
N ASP A 67 -12.57 13.01 -9.86
CA ASP A 67 -11.49 12.75 -10.82
C ASP A 67 -10.24 12.27 -10.10
N SER A 68 -10.05 10.96 -10.03
CA SER A 68 -8.78 10.37 -9.62
C SER A 68 -7.78 10.46 -10.77
N PRO A 69 -6.80 11.36 -10.69
CA PRO A 69 -5.98 11.69 -11.85
C PRO A 69 -4.81 10.74 -12.10
N ILE A 70 -4.39 9.98 -11.09
CA ILE A 70 -3.19 9.14 -11.17
C ILE A 70 -3.45 7.85 -10.39
N THR A 71 -4.26 6.96 -10.97
CA THR A 71 -4.42 5.58 -10.52
C THR A 71 -3.52 4.66 -11.33
N THR A 72 -3.17 3.53 -10.76
CA THR A 72 -2.35 2.48 -11.39
C THR A 72 -1.02 2.97 -11.97
N TYR A 73 -0.49 4.09 -11.42
CA TYR A 73 0.78 4.64 -11.87
C TYR A 73 1.95 3.81 -11.36
N GLU A 74 2.80 3.42 -12.30
CA GLU A 74 4.02 2.70 -12.03
C GLU A 74 5.15 3.31 -12.87
N ALA A 75 6.29 3.58 -12.25
CA ALA A 75 7.47 4.11 -12.93
C ALA A 75 8.77 3.70 -12.23
N PRO A 76 9.84 3.43 -12.99
CA PRO A 76 11.14 3.23 -12.39
C PRO A 76 11.60 4.52 -11.71
N LEU A 77 12.18 4.39 -10.50
CA LEU A 77 12.71 5.53 -9.75
C LEU A 77 13.79 6.28 -10.54
N SER A 78 14.50 5.57 -11.43
CA SER A 78 15.50 6.16 -12.34
C SER A 78 14.89 7.17 -13.32
N SER A 79 13.61 7.05 -13.66
CA SER A 79 12.90 8.01 -14.54
C SER A 79 12.43 9.26 -13.80
N ALA A 80 12.61 9.34 -12.47
CA ALA A 80 12.19 10.45 -11.63
C ALA A 80 13.37 11.07 -10.85
N PRO A 81 14.36 11.72 -11.48
CA PRO A 81 15.55 12.25 -10.83
C PRO A 81 15.24 13.17 -9.66
N SER A 82 14.16 13.95 -9.76
CA SER A 82 13.74 14.87 -8.70
C SER A 82 13.23 14.16 -7.44
N LEU A 83 12.72 12.93 -7.55
CA LEU A 83 12.35 12.09 -6.41
C LEU A 83 13.59 11.42 -5.80
N ARG A 84 14.56 11.05 -6.64
CA ARG A 84 15.83 10.48 -6.18
C ARG A 84 16.59 11.46 -5.26
N THR A 85 16.60 12.74 -5.59
CA THR A 85 17.21 13.80 -4.76
C THR A 85 16.59 13.86 -3.36
N ILE A 86 15.29 13.57 -3.21
CA ILE A 86 14.61 13.51 -1.90
C ILE A 86 15.21 12.38 -1.04
N ILE A 87 15.46 11.22 -1.64
CA ILE A 87 16.06 10.07 -0.95
C ILE A 87 17.49 10.37 -0.55
N GLU A 88 18.28 10.96 -1.44
CA GLU A 88 19.70 11.32 -1.21
C GLU A 88 19.84 12.33 -0.06
N HIS A 89 18.97 13.34 -0.02
CA HIS A 89 18.98 14.34 1.05
C HIS A 89 18.26 13.92 2.32
N ARG A 90 17.45 12.87 2.26
CA ARG A 90 16.56 12.42 3.35
C ARG A 90 15.67 13.53 3.92
N ARG A 91 15.21 14.42 3.05
CA ARG A 91 14.40 15.59 3.41
C ARG A 91 13.22 15.74 2.49
N PRO A 92 12.07 16.23 3.01
CA PRO A 92 10.94 16.58 2.17
C PRO A 92 11.32 17.60 1.10
N ARG A 93 10.62 17.55 -0.02
CA ARG A 93 10.75 18.51 -1.11
C ARG A 93 9.47 19.32 -1.25
N LEU A 94 9.64 20.62 -1.29
CA LEU A 94 8.58 21.57 -1.60
C LEU A 94 8.75 22.10 -3.02
N VAL A 95 7.69 22.01 -3.82
CA VAL A 95 7.57 22.65 -5.13
C VAL A 95 6.36 23.57 -5.09
N GLN A 96 6.61 24.86 -5.06
CA GLN A 96 5.55 25.88 -4.96
C GLN A 96 4.90 26.23 -6.30
N ASN A 97 5.61 25.93 -7.41
CA ASN A 97 5.09 26.06 -8.77
C ASN A 97 5.63 24.90 -9.62
N LEU A 98 4.73 24.01 -10.07
CA LEU A 98 5.07 22.85 -10.89
C LEU A 98 5.36 23.20 -12.36
N ASP A 99 5.01 24.40 -12.82
CA ASP A 99 5.28 24.84 -14.19
C ASP A 99 6.78 24.92 -14.52
N ILE A 100 7.63 25.07 -13.50
CA ILE A 100 9.10 25.02 -13.66
C ILE A 100 9.58 23.69 -14.29
N PHE A 101 8.77 22.63 -14.22
CA PHE A 101 9.08 21.31 -14.78
C PHE A 101 8.37 21.03 -16.11
N SER A 102 7.53 21.95 -16.61
CA SER A 102 6.75 21.77 -17.85
C SER A 102 7.63 21.48 -19.08
N HIS A 103 8.86 22.00 -19.09
CA HIS A 103 9.82 21.83 -20.18
C HIS A 103 10.89 20.75 -19.95
N GLY A 104 10.86 20.05 -18.78
CA GLY A 104 11.86 19.05 -18.39
C GLY A 104 11.54 17.63 -18.86
N LYS A 105 12.51 16.70 -18.67
CA LYS A 105 12.37 15.25 -18.95
C LYS A 105 11.66 14.49 -17.80
N HIS A 106 11.01 15.18 -16.87
CA HIS A 106 10.45 14.60 -15.64
C HIS A 106 9.01 14.12 -15.87
N GLU A 107 8.84 12.91 -16.39
CA GLU A 107 7.51 12.35 -16.72
C GLU A 107 6.54 12.35 -15.52
N HIS A 108 7.01 12.00 -14.32
CA HIS A 108 6.17 12.01 -13.12
C HIS A 108 5.59 13.40 -12.87
N THR A 109 6.44 14.43 -12.86
CA THR A 109 6.00 15.81 -12.60
C THR A 109 5.08 16.34 -13.69
N LYS A 110 5.33 15.95 -14.96
CA LYS A 110 4.44 16.30 -16.09
C LYS A 110 3.04 15.70 -15.92
N ARG A 111 2.93 14.47 -15.46
CA ARG A 111 1.62 13.82 -15.22
C ARG A 111 0.86 14.52 -14.09
N VAL A 112 1.55 14.89 -13.00
CA VAL A 112 0.95 15.66 -11.91
C VAL A 112 0.47 17.03 -12.41
N ALA A 113 1.32 17.77 -13.15
CA ALA A 113 0.98 19.08 -13.72
C ALA A 113 -0.13 18.98 -14.77
N ALA A 114 -0.16 17.93 -15.63
CA ALA A 114 -1.19 17.71 -16.63
C ALA A 114 -2.60 17.52 -16.03
N LYS A 115 -2.68 17.23 -14.75
CA LYS A 115 -3.92 17.12 -13.98
C LYS A 115 -4.31 18.42 -13.25
N GLY A 116 -3.61 19.50 -13.55
CA GLY A 116 -3.90 20.81 -13.02
C GLY A 116 -3.25 21.15 -11.67
N TYR A 117 -2.54 20.20 -11.05
CA TYR A 117 -1.83 20.51 -9.80
C TYR A 117 -0.71 21.50 -10.06
N LYS A 118 -0.65 22.54 -9.24
CA LYS A 118 0.31 23.64 -9.38
C LYS A 118 1.42 23.59 -8.35
N SER A 119 1.18 22.98 -7.20
CA SER A 119 2.20 22.82 -6.15
C SER A 119 2.15 21.47 -5.50
N SER A 120 3.26 21.05 -4.90
CA SER A 120 3.41 19.73 -4.27
C SER A 120 4.41 19.78 -3.12
N TYR A 121 4.02 19.20 -1.98
CA TYR A 121 4.90 18.85 -0.90
C TYR A 121 5.08 17.32 -0.85
N THR A 122 6.31 16.83 -0.94
CA THR A 122 6.64 15.40 -1.04
C THR A 122 7.52 15.00 0.13
N MET A 123 7.07 14.02 0.91
CA MET A 123 7.81 13.46 2.04
C MET A 123 8.31 12.05 1.71
N PRO A 124 9.59 11.71 1.97
CA PRO A 124 10.06 10.34 1.88
C PRO A 124 9.60 9.54 3.09
N LEU A 125 9.15 8.31 2.86
CA LEU A 125 8.74 7.37 3.89
C LEU A 125 9.89 6.40 4.20
N TYR A 126 10.23 6.26 5.48
CA TYR A 126 11.26 5.35 5.96
C TYR A 126 10.72 4.44 7.06
N GLN A 127 11.04 3.14 6.97
CA GLN A 127 10.81 2.16 8.02
C GLN A 127 12.17 1.65 8.52
N SER A 128 12.47 1.88 9.80
CA SER A 128 13.76 1.46 10.39
C SER A 128 15.00 1.88 9.57
N GLY A 129 14.95 3.09 8.98
CA GLY A 129 16.02 3.64 8.17
C GLY A 129 16.01 3.21 6.69
N THR A 130 15.19 2.23 6.31
CA THR A 130 15.02 1.79 4.92
C THR A 130 13.95 2.63 4.23
N PHE A 131 14.25 3.12 3.03
CA PHE A 131 13.27 3.84 2.22
C PHE A 131 12.19 2.88 1.72
N ILE A 132 10.91 3.26 1.90
CA ILE A 132 9.76 2.44 1.53
C ILE A 132 8.83 3.13 0.54
N GLY A 133 8.97 4.45 0.31
CA GLY A 133 8.10 5.16 -0.61
C GLY A 133 8.03 6.66 -0.37
N PHE A 134 7.02 7.28 -0.95
CA PHE A 134 6.73 8.71 -0.83
C PHE A 134 5.30 8.96 -0.43
N LEU A 135 5.11 10.04 0.33
CA LEU A 135 3.82 10.68 0.60
C LEU A 135 3.80 12.03 -0.11
N PHE A 136 2.71 12.31 -0.83
CA PHE A 136 2.51 13.52 -1.61
C PHE A 136 1.30 14.29 -1.08
N PHE A 137 1.49 15.59 -0.86
CA PHE A 137 0.41 16.56 -0.71
C PHE A 137 0.42 17.47 -1.94
N ASN A 138 -0.63 17.46 -2.72
CA ASN A 138 -0.74 18.23 -3.95
C ASN A 138 -1.84 19.28 -3.85
N SER A 139 -1.61 20.44 -4.46
CA SER A 139 -2.55 21.54 -4.50
C SER A 139 -2.74 22.05 -5.92
N LEU A 140 -3.98 22.48 -6.21
CA LEU A 140 -4.33 23.22 -7.42
C LEU A 140 -3.93 24.71 -7.33
N GLU A 141 -3.47 25.17 -6.16
CA GLU A 141 -3.00 26.53 -5.93
C GLU A 141 -1.48 26.64 -6.07
N GLU A 142 -1.02 27.83 -6.44
CA GLU A 142 0.40 28.19 -6.43
C GLU A 142 0.79 28.80 -5.09
N HIS A 143 1.96 28.39 -4.56
CA HIS A 143 2.53 28.95 -3.33
C HIS A 143 1.68 28.83 -2.04
N PRO A 144 0.84 27.78 -1.84
CA PRO A 144 0.01 27.70 -0.64
C PRO A 144 0.79 27.27 0.59
N PHE A 145 1.97 26.62 0.44
CA PHE A 145 2.73 26.01 1.52
C PHE A 145 3.66 27.02 2.23
N ALA A 146 3.11 27.79 3.18
CA ALA A 146 3.93 28.63 4.05
C ALA A 146 4.70 27.80 5.10
N PRO A 147 5.84 28.30 5.64
CA PRO A 147 6.64 27.55 6.62
C PRO A 147 5.89 27.12 7.89
N GLN A 148 4.90 27.91 8.32
CA GLN A 148 4.07 27.60 9.48
C GLN A 148 3.14 26.41 9.18
N ILE A 149 2.56 26.39 7.98
CA ILE A 149 1.68 25.35 7.47
C ILE A 149 2.46 24.03 7.31
N LEU A 150 3.68 24.07 6.77
CA LEU A 150 4.50 22.87 6.59
C LEU A 150 4.73 22.11 7.90
N ARG A 151 4.94 22.83 9.02
CA ARG A 151 5.12 22.18 10.32
C ARG A 151 3.88 21.40 10.78
N GLN A 152 2.70 21.86 10.44
CA GLN A 152 1.45 21.16 10.76
C GLN A 152 1.22 19.99 9.79
N ILE A 153 1.48 20.20 8.49
CA ILE A 153 1.42 19.14 7.48
C ILE A 153 2.43 18.01 7.80
N ASP A 154 3.60 18.32 8.34
CA ASP A 154 4.57 17.32 8.79
C ASP A 154 3.99 16.39 9.85
N ILE A 155 3.18 16.91 10.79
CA ILE A 155 2.53 16.08 11.82
C ILE A 155 1.56 15.08 11.16
N TYR A 156 0.67 15.56 10.29
CA TYR A 156 -0.23 14.70 9.53
C TYR A 156 0.52 13.72 8.64
N GLY A 157 1.60 14.19 7.99
CA GLY A 157 2.45 13.35 7.14
C GLY A 157 3.10 12.20 7.91
N HIS A 158 3.59 12.46 9.13
CA HIS A 158 4.13 11.42 9.99
C HIS A 158 3.05 10.48 10.54
N LEU A 159 1.84 10.97 10.83
CA LEU A 159 0.71 10.13 11.22
C LEU A 159 0.33 9.17 10.08
N ILE A 160 0.19 9.67 8.85
CA ILE A 160 -0.06 8.85 7.65
C ILE A 160 1.08 7.83 7.46
N ALA A 161 2.34 8.26 7.61
CA ALA A 161 3.49 7.36 7.50
C ALA A 161 3.42 6.21 8.50
N LEU A 162 3.04 6.50 9.76
CA LEU A 162 2.89 5.47 10.80
C LEU A 162 1.74 4.50 10.47
N MET A 163 0.62 4.98 9.94
CA MET A 163 -0.50 4.13 9.50
C MET A 163 -0.04 3.17 8.40
N VAL A 164 0.63 3.68 7.37
CA VAL A 164 1.17 2.87 6.26
C VAL A 164 2.19 1.85 6.78
N ILE A 165 3.12 2.27 7.63
CA ILE A 165 4.15 1.39 8.19
C ILE A 165 3.52 0.27 9.03
N ASN A 166 2.51 0.60 9.85
CA ASN A 166 1.81 -0.37 10.67
C ASN A 166 1.14 -1.44 9.80
N GLU A 167 0.40 -1.03 8.78
CA GLU A 167 -0.26 -1.96 7.85
C GLU A 167 0.75 -2.85 7.10
N LEU A 168 1.78 -2.25 6.50
CA LEU A 168 2.80 -3.02 5.80
C LEU A 168 3.56 -3.96 6.73
N THR A 169 3.74 -3.60 8.00
CA THR A 169 4.39 -4.45 9.01
C THR A 169 3.51 -5.64 9.34
N ALA A 170 2.20 -5.43 9.56
CA ALA A 170 1.26 -6.51 9.82
C ALA A 170 1.24 -7.52 8.66
N ILE A 171 1.09 -7.03 7.42
CA ILE A 171 1.11 -7.87 6.21
C ILE A 171 2.44 -8.64 6.10
N ARG A 172 3.58 -7.98 6.23
CA ARG A 172 4.90 -8.61 6.14
C ARG A 172 5.12 -9.66 7.23
N THR A 173 4.63 -9.42 8.43
CA THR A 173 4.72 -10.35 9.56
C THR A 173 3.91 -11.61 9.28
N LEU A 174 2.67 -11.46 8.82
CA LEU A 174 1.82 -12.57 8.41
C LEU A 174 2.48 -13.40 7.29
N LEU A 175 2.96 -12.72 6.24
CA LEU A 175 3.67 -13.39 5.14
C LEU A 175 4.94 -14.11 5.60
N ALA A 176 5.68 -13.54 6.55
CA ALA A 176 6.88 -14.16 7.10
C ALA A 176 6.53 -15.40 7.94
N ALA A 177 5.47 -15.35 8.76
CA ALA A 177 4.98 -16.49 9.53
C ALA A 177 4.54 -17.64 8.62
N VAL A 178 3.76 -17.34 7.57
CA VAL A 178 3.33 -18.33 6.57
C VAL A 178 4.50 -18.93 5.82
N ARG A 179 5.49 -18.12 5.40
CA ARG A 179 6.72 -18.60 4.77
C ARG A 179 7.53 -19.50 5.71
N ALA A 180 7.63 -19.16 6.99
CA ALA A 180 8.31 -19.98 7.98
C ALA A 180 7.62 -21.34 8.16
N ALA A 181 6.29 -21.36 8.32
CA ALA A 181 5.50 -22.57 8.40
C ALA A 181 5.69 -23.46 7.14
N ARG A 182 5.65 -22.86 5.96
CA ARG A 182 5.92 -23.52 4.70
C ARG A 182 7.35 -24.08 4.62
N ASN A 183 8.36 -23.33 5.04
CA ASN A 183 9.75 -23.78 5.02
C ASN A 183 9.98 -24.96 5.97
N MET A 184 9.28 -25.02 7.11
CA MET A 184 9.32 -26.20 8.00
C MET A 184 8.76 -27.45 7.33
N THR A 185 7.88 -27.26 6.34
CA THR A 185 7.34 -28.35 5.50
C THR A 185 8.04 -28.49 4.15
N HIS A 186 9.06 -27.64 3.86
CA HIS A 186 9.75 -27.57 2.56
C HIS A 186 10.42 -28.88 2.11
N TYR A 187 10.71 -29.79 3.03
CA TYR A 187 11.09 -31.17 2.67
C TYR A 187 9.92 -31.96 2.03
N ARG A 188 8.70 -31.39 1.97
CA ARG A 188 7.49 -32.04 1.50
C ARG A 188 7.03 -31.57 0.10
N ASP A 189 7.33 -30.32 -0.31
CA ASP A 189 6.94 -29.78 -1.63
C ASP A 189 8.13 -29.10 -2.33
N LEU A 190 8.44 -29.53 -3.55
CA LEU A 190 9.61 -29.12 -4.35
C LEU A 190 9.35 -27.87 -5.21
N GLU A 191 8.26 -27.11 -4.98
CA GLU A 191 8.03 -25.89 -5.76
C GLU A 191 9.11 -24.84 -5.53
N ALA A 192 9.78 -24.45 -6.62
CA ALA A 192 10.85 -23.47 -6.60
C ALA A 192 10.32 -22.07 -6.23
N GLY A 193 11.04 -21.35 -5.33
CA GLY A 193 10.68 -19.99 -4.93
C GLY A 193 10.44 -19.01 -6.11
N SER A 194 11.11 -19.27 -7.26
CA SER A 194 10.90 -18.51 -8.50
C SER A 194 9.49 -18.68 -9.12
N HIS A 195 8.79 -19.79 -8.86
CA HIS A 195 7.41 -19.98 -9.33
C HIS A 195 6.46 -19.04 -8.59
N ILE A 196 6.60 -18.93 -7.29
CA ILE A 196 5.75 -18.11 -6.42
C ILE A 196 5.88 -16.63 -6.75
N ASP A 197 7.12 -16.13 -6.90
CA ASP A 197 7.37 -14.76 -7.28
C ASP A 197 6.73 -14.44 -8.65
N ARG A 198 6.87 -15.36 -9.64
CA ARG A 198 6.22 -15.18 -10.95
C ARG A 198 4.70 -15.16 -10.86
N THR A 199 4.11 -16.07 -10.09
CA THR A 199 2.65 -16.13 -9.91
C THR A 199 2.12 -14.84 -9.30
N ALA A 200 2.78 -14.28 -8.28
CA ALA A 200 2.42 -13.01 -7.69
C ALA A 200 2.47 -11.85 -8.71
N HIS A 201 3.54 -11.78 -9.51
CA HIS A 201 3.65 -10.76 -10.55
C HIS A 201 2.57 -10.91 -11.64
N TYR A 202 2.23 -12.13 -12.07
CA TYR A 202 1.14 -12.36 -13.01
C TYR A 202 -0.21 -11.99 -12.43
N ALA A 203 -0.50 -12.38 -11.19
CA ALA A 203 -1.73 -12.00 -10.51
C ALA A 203 -1.90 -10.47 -10.43
N ARG A 204 -0.81 -9.75 -10.12
CA ARG A 204 -0.78 -8.29 -10.11
C ARG A 204 -1.04 -7.69 -11.50
N LEU A 205 -0.38 -8.20 -12.55
CA LEU A 205 -0.59 -7.74 -13.92
C LEU A 205 -2.05 -7.92 -14.35
N ILE A 206 -2.63 -9.09 -14.07
CA ILE A 206 -4.03 -9.39 -14.39
C ILE A 206 -4.96 -8.44 -13.63
N ALA A 207 -4.75 -8.27 -12.32
CA ALA A 207 -5.57 -7.39 -11.51
C ALA A 207 -5.51 -5.93 -12.01
N ARG A 208 -4.33 -5.45 -12.40
CA ARG A 208 -4.15 -4.12 -12.97
C ARG A 208 -4.89 -3.94 -14.30
N GLU A 209 -4.79 -4.91 -15.21
CA GLU A 209 -5.50 -4.87 -16.50
C GLU A 209 -7.02 -4.94 -16.34
N LEU A 210 -7.50 -5.65 -15.31
CA LEU A 210 -8.93 -5.77 -15.00
C LEU A 210 -9.47 -4.59 -14.18
N SER A 211 -8.61 -3.79 -13.56
CA SER A 211 -8.98 -2.70 -12.65
C SER A 211 -10.03 -1.73 -13.23
N PRO A 212 -9.94 -1.27 -14.50
CA PRO A 212 -10.96 -0.38 -15.05
C PRO A 212 -12.36 -1.02 -15.15
N SER A 213 -12.43 -2.34 -15.37
CA SER A 213 -13.68 -3.06 -15.56
C SER A 213 -14.32 -3.53 -14.25
N TYR A 214 -13.51 -3.80 -13.24
CA TYR A 214 -13.94 -4.37 -11.96
C TYR A 214 -13.75 -3.39 -10.78
N HIS A 215 -13.35 -2.15 -11.05
CA HIS A 215 -13.11 -1.12 -10.04
C HIS A 215 -12.14 -1.55 -8.93
N ILE A 216 -11.10 -2.33 -9.31
CA ILE A 216 -10.06 -2.77 -8.37
C ILE A 216 -9.17 -1.58 -8.02
N THR A 217 -9.04 -1.25 -6.74
CA THR A 217 -8.20 -0.14 -6.28
C THR A 217 -6.71 -0.47 -6.34
N ASP A 218 -5.84 0.55 -6.31
CA ASP A 218 -4.38 0.37 -6.25
C ASP A 218 -3.97 -0.45 -5.01
N GLU A 219 -4.60 -0.19 -3.86
CA GLU A 219 -4.40 -0.95 -2.62
C GLU A 219 -4.76 -2.43 -2.82
N GLN A 220 -5.90 -2.73 -3.43
CA GLN A 220 -6.33 -4.10 -3.72
C GLN A 220 -5.38 -4.82 -4.69
N ILE A 221 -4.85 -4.12 -5.70
CA ILE A 221 -3.86 -4.68 -6.63
C ILE A 221 -2.58 -5.08 -5.88
N GLU A 222 -2.10 -4.24 -4.98
CA GLU A 222 -0.92 -4.56 -4.17
C GLU A 222 -1.21 -5.68 -3.15
N HIS A 223 -2.40 -5.73 -2.56
CA HIS A 223 -2.82 -6.86 -1.70
C HIS A 223 -2.86 -8.18 -2.48
N ILE A 224 -3.42 -8.21 -3.69
CA ILE A 224 -3.39 -9.38 -4.57
C ILE A 224 -1.94 -9.84 -4.82
N PHE A 225 -1.04 -8.89 -5.09
CA PHE A 225 0.39 -9.20 -5.26
C PHE A 225 1.01 -9.80 -4.00
N LEU A 226 0.79 -9.16 -2.86
CA LEU A 226 1.39 -9.56 -1.58
C LEU A 226 0.86 -10.91 -1.10
N PHE A 227 -0.44 -11.18 -1.25
CA PHE A 227 -1.07 -12.39 -0.74
C PHE A 227 -1.07 -13.57 -1.73
N SER A 228 -0.86 -13.35 -3.02
CA SER A 228 -0.75 -14.45 -4.01
C SER A 228 0.20 -15.59 -3.60
N PRO A 229 1.35 -15.34 -2.93
CA PRO A 229 2.22 -16.41 -2.46
C PRO A 229 1.59 -17.39 -1.46
N MET A 230 0.45 -17.03 -0.88
CA MET A 230 -0.24 -17.83 0.14
C MET A 230 -1.21 -18.86 -0.46
N HIS A 231 -1.50 -18.80 -1.77
CA HIS A 231 -2.50 -19.66 -2.42
C HIS A 231 -2.31 -21.17 -2.18
N ASP A 232 -1.07 -21.58 -1.92
CA ASP A 232 -0.69 -22.98 -1.73
C ASP A 232 -0.37 -23.35 -0.27
N VAL A 233 -0.57 -22.43 0.69
CA VAL A 233 -0.24 -22.70 2.11
C VAL A 233 -0.97 -23.92 2.65
N GLY A 234 -2.19 -24.17 2.21
CA GLY A 234 -2.99 -25.32 2.64
C GLY A 234 -2.48 -26.67 2.16
N LYS A 235 -1.49 -26.73 1.25
CA LYS A 235 -0.80 -27.98 0.91
C LYS A 235 -0.11 -28.64 2.13
N ILE A 236 0.16 -27.86 3.18
CA ILE A 236 0.62 -28.36 4.49
C ILE A 236 -0.33 -29.41 5.06
N GLY A 237 -1.63 -29.25 4.87
CA GLY A 237 -2.67 -30.18 5.33
C GLY A 237 -2.95 -31.36 4.40
N ILE A 238 -2.25 -31.49 3.26
CA ILE A 238 -2.42 -32.60 2.32
C ILE A 238 -1.50 -33.77 2.73
N PRO A 239 -2.01 -35.02 2.77
CA PRO A 239 -1.21 -36.20 3.09
C PRO A 239 -0.02 -36.43 2.12
N ASP A 240 1.13 -36.84 2.64
CA ASP A 240 2.37 -37.01 1.88
C ASP A 240 2.26 -37.99 0.71
N ASN A 241 1.49 -39.05 0.88
CA ASN A 241 1.27 -40.05 -0.15
C ASN A 241 0.51 -39.49 -1.38
N ILE A 242 -0.19 -38.36 -1.21
CA ILE A 242 -0.87 -37.63 -2.28
C ILE A 242 0.03 -36.49 -2.77
N LEU A 243 0.52 -35.63 -1.86
CA LEU A 243 1.31 -34.46 -2.20
C LEU A 243 2.61 -34.82 -2.95
N ARG A 244 3.26 -35.91 -2.56
CA ARG A 244 4.57 -36.36 -3.10
C ARG A 244 4.45 -37.55 -4.04
N LYS A 245 3.26 -37.87 -4.51
CA LYS A 245 3.06 -39.03 -5.39
C LYS A 245 3.86 -38.85 -6.69
N PRO A 246 4.74 -39.78 -7.05
CA PRO A 246 5.58 -39.64 -8.24
C PRO A 246 4.83 -39.87 -9.56
N SER A 247 3.55 -40.20 -9.50
CA SER A 247 2.68 -40.43 -10.66
C SER A 247 1.45 -39.51 -10.62
N LYS A 248 0.67 -39.53 -11.70
CA LYS A 248 -0.61 -38.77 -11.74
C LYS A 248 -1.54 -39.21 -10.60
N LEU A 249 -2.20 -38.25 -9.99
CA LEU A 249 -3.25 -38.49 -9.00
C LEU A 249 -4.47 -39.15 -9.67
N ASN A 250 -5.06 -40.14 -9.00
CA ASN A 250 -6.37 -40.63 -9.36
C ASN A 250 -7.48 -39.63 -8.94
N THR A 251 -8.72 -39.89 -9.30
CA THR A 251 -9.83 -39.01 -9.04
C THR A 251 -10.01 -38.71 -7.54
N ALA A 252 -9.97 -39.73 -6.69
CA ALA A 252 -10.13 -39.60 -5.25
C ALA A 252 -8.98 -38.78 -4.62
N GLU A 253 -7.74 -39.06 -5.03
CA GLU A 253 -6.55 -38.32 -4.60
C GLU A 253 -6.58 -36.85 -5.07
N PHE A 254 -7.07 -36.63 -6.29
CA PHE A 254 -7.22 -35.27 -6.82
C PHE A 254 -8.31 -34.50 -6.07
N ASP A 255 -9.40 -35.17 -5.64
CA ASP A 255 -10.42 -34.57 -4.81
C ASP A 255 -9.85 -34.13 -3.44
N VAL A 256 -8.98 -34.95 -2.85
CA VAL A 256 -8.26 -34.55 -1.63
C VAL A 256 -7.32 -33.36 -1.92
N MET A 257 -6.57 -33.38 -3.02
CA MET A 257 -5.70 -32.26 -3.40
C MET A 257 -6.48 -30.96 -3.55
N LYS A 258 -7.68 -30.97 -4.11
CA LYS A 258 -8.55 -29.79 -4.27
C LYS A 258 -9.00 -29.17 -2.95
N THR A 259 -8.81 -29.81 -1.81
CA THR A 259 -9.14 -29.23 -0.48
C THR A 259 -8.06 -28.26 0.05
N HIS A 260 -6.90 -28.15 -0.61
CA HIS A 260 -5.82 -27.27 -0.10
C HIS A 260 -6.23 -25.80 0.03
N PRO A 261 -7.07 -25.17 -0.85
CA PRO A 261 -7.46 -23.78 -0.65
C PRO A 261 -8.28 -23.58 0.65
N GLU A 262 -9.20 -24.52 0.95
CA GLU A 262 -10.00 -24.51 2.18
C GLU A 262 -9.10 -24.64 3.41
N LYS A 263 -8.18 -25.63 3.39
CA LYS A 263 -7.19 -25.80 4.47
C LYS A 263 -6.29 -24.59 4.62
N GLY A 264 -5.95 -23.92 3.51
CA GLY A 264 -5.19 -22.68 3.52
C GLY A 264 -5.95 -21.56 4.22
N ARG A 265 -7.25 -21.43 3.93
CA ARG A 265 -8.13 -20.49 4.61
C ARG A 265 -8.17 -20.76 6.12
N GLU A 266 -8.40 -22.01 6.54
CA GLU A 266 -8.42 -22.40 7.96
C GLU A 266 -7.12 -22.02 8.69
N ILE A 267 -5.95 -22.22 8.05
CA ILE A 267 -4.65 -21.82 8.61
C ILE A 267 -4.56 -20.31 8.79
N ILE A 268 -4.99 -19.55 7.78
CA ILE A 268 -4.92 -18.09 7.83
C ILE A 268 -5.91 -17.55 8.88
N ASP A 269 -7.14 -18.05 8.91
CA ASP A 269 -8.17 -17.65 9.87
C ASP A 269 -7.67 -17.89 11.30
N SER A 270 -7.06 -19.06 11.59
CA SER A 270 -6.48 -19.36 12.91
C SER A 270 -5.35 -18.39 13.29
N VAL A 271 -4.51 -17.98 12.34
CA VAL A 271 -3.46 -16.98 12.61
C VAL A 271 -4.07 -15.62 12.90
N LEU A 272 -5.14 -15.22 12.17
CA LEU A 272 -5.79 -13.93 12.37
C LEU A 272 -6.53 -13.85 13.71
N GLU A 273 -7.11 -14.96 14.19
CA GLU A 273 -7.74 -15.03 15.52
C GLU A 273 -6.76 -14.70 16.66
N ASP A 274 -5.48 -15.05 16.51
CA ASP A 274 -4.43 -14.75 17.51
C ASP A 274 -3.96 -13.28 17.46
N PHE A 275 -4.31 -12.52 16.42
CA PHE A 275 -3.95 -11.10 16.25
C PHE A 275 -5.12 -10.13 16.48
N SER A 276 -6.32 -10.62 16.70
CA SER A 276 -7.51 -9.84 17.01
C SER A 276 -7.76 -9.78 18.52
#